data_411255380937771ad8e2fb8518c058f0
#
_entry.id   411255380937771ad8e2fb8518c058f0
#
_cell.length_a   1.000
_cell.length_b   1.000
_cell.length_c   1.000
_cell.angle_alpha   90.00
_cell.angle_beta   90.00
_cell.angle_gamma   90.00
#
_symmetry.space_group_name_H-M   'P 1'
#
loop_
_entity.id
_entity.type
_entity.pdbx_description
1 polymer ?
#
loop_
_entity_poly.entity_id
_entity_poly.type
_entity_poly.pdbx_seq_one_letter_code
_entity_poly.pdbx_strand_id
1 'polypeptide(L)'
;MKRQVFRVETDGFNGAWYPCAAPSKRGIIAMLGDSAEDYMASRGAKWLNRQGIHVLAMSPEKKDYGHHNVPLERFGRAIAFMKSQGCEKLGVVGASTTGMMALLAASYYPELSLTVAISPPDFVMEGFYQDGKDGMHERPGDNESTVTWQGEPLPYLPYAYRHPEYWQRIAADSKTGGDKIASRKMFDESERRHPIREEERIKVEKICGKVIFIGAEDDVLWDTCRYIRRMEERLERLPHDSVFESWLYEHGTHFAFPESLLKSILPVGSGLLVSFMFKAGKEHPRECREMRLDIDRRLKKALAEW
;
A
#
# COMPACT_ATOMS: atom_id res chain seq x y z
N MET A 1 -27.95 -3.02 4.28
CA MET A 1 -27.61 -4.22 3.51
C MET A 1 -26.60 -5.08 4.29
N LYS A 2 -26.73 -6.42 4.26
CA LYS A 2 -25.68 -7.29 4.80
C LYS A 2 -24.41 -7.10 3.98
N ARG A 3 -23.26 -6.97 4.63
CA ARG A 3 -21.94 -6.94 4.00
C ARG A 3 -21.71 -8.26 3.26
N GLN A 4 -21.43 -8.21 1.96
CA GLN A 4 -21.01 -9.38 1.19
C GLN A 4 -19.52 -9.62 1.42
N VAL A 5 -19.14 -10.84 1.71
CA VAL A 5 -17.77 -11.27 2.00
C VAL A 5 -17.34 -12.29 0.97
N PHE A 6 -16.09 -12.21 0.53
CA PHE A 6 -15.47 -13.05 -0.49
C PHE A 6 -14.33 -13.85 0.10
N ARG A 7 -14.13 -15.05 -0.43
CA ARG A 7 -13.06 -15.97 -0.04
C ARG A 7 -12.31 -16.47 -1.26
N VAL A 8 -11.02 -16.71 -1.10
CA VAL A 8 -10.18 -17.22 -2.20
C VAL A 8 -10.74 -18.55 -2.73
N GLU A 9 -11.18 -19.42 -1.85
CA GLU A 9 -11.65 -20.76 -2.18
C GLU A 9 -12.92 -20.78 -3.03
N THR A 10 -13.78 -19.78 -2.88
CA THR A 10 -15.09 -19.70 -3.57
C THR A 10 -15.14 -18.61 -4.63
N ASP A 11 -14.49 -17.49 -4.35
CA ASP A 11 -14.62 -16.27 -5.16
C ASP A 11 -13.30 -15.92 -5.87
N GLY A 12 -12.20 -16.56 -5.45
CA GLY A 12 -10.85 -16.38 -5.99
C GLY A 12 -10.12 -15.13 -5.49
N PHE A 13 -10.65 -14.46 -4.45
CA PHE A 13 -9.99 -13.39 -3.70
C PHE A 13 -10.60 -13.24 -2.31
N ASN A 14 -9.84 -12.68 -1.37
CA ASN A 14 -10.36 -12.31 -0.05
C ASN A 14 -10.82 -10.86 -0.07
N GLY A 15 -12.09 -10.62 0.26
CA GLY A 15 -12.64 -9.28 0.21
C GLY A 15 -13.93 -9.10 1.00
N ALA A 16 -14.34 -7.84 1.13
CA ALA A 16 -15.63 -7.46 1.69
C ALA A 16 -16.18 -6.23 0.96
N TRP A 17 -17.43 -6.32 0.50
CA TRP A 17 -18.10 -5.25 -0.21
C TRP A 17 -18.78 -4.27 0.72
N TYR A 18 -18.46 -2.99 0.56
CA TYR A 18 -19.02 -1.88 1.30
C TYR A 18 -19.64 -0.88 0.31
N PRO A 19 -20.91 -1.07 -0.11
CA PRO A 19 -21.57 -0.12 -0.98
C PRO A 19 -21.81 1.21 -0.26
N CYS A 20 -21.63 2.33 -0.95
CA CYS A 20 -22.06 3.62 -0.42
C CYS A 20 -23.59 3.76 -0.45
N ALA A 21 -24.14 4.61 0.41
CA ALA A 21 -25.59 4.77 0.54
C ALA A 21 -26.21 5.48 -0.68
N ALA A 22 -25.49 6.45 -1.26
CA ALA A 22 -25.92 7.14 -2.46
C ALA A 22 -25.61 6.33 -3.72
N PRO A 23 -26.42 6.41 -4.78
CA PRO A 23 -26.08 5.81 -6.06
C PRO A 23 -24.72 6.33 -6.57
N SER A 24 -23.85 5.43 -7.00
CA SER A 24 -22.55 5.77 -7.53
C SER A 24 -22.13 4.79 -8.62
N LYS A 25 -21.39 5.29 -9.61
CA LYS A 25 -20.73 4.47 -10.63
C LYS A 25 -19.22 4.35 -10.36
N ARG A 26 -18.75 4.86 -9.21
CA ARG A 26 -17.35 4.84 -8.82
C ARG A 26 -17.10 3.78 -7.76
N GLY A 27 -16.04 3.01 -7.94
CA GLY A 27 -15.65 1.98 -7.00
C GLY A 27 -14.13 1.93 -6.80
N ILE A 28 -13.70 1.69 -5.56
CA ILE A 28 -12.28 1.56 -5.21
C ILE A 28 -12.03 0.21 -4.55
N ILE A 29 -10.99 -0.48 -5.01
CA ILE A 29 -10.36 -1.59 -4.29
C ILE A 29 -9.43 -0.95 -3.25
N ALA A 30 -9.70 -1.19 -1.97
CA ALA A 30 -8.92 -0.62 -0.88
C ALA A 30 -8.28 -1.73 -0.04
N MET A 31 -6.96 -1.65 0.13
CA MET A 31 -6.19 -2.59 0.94
C MET A 31 -5.74 -1.87 2.21
N LEU A 32 -6.45 -2.10 3.31
CA LEU A 32 -6.19 -1.50 4.62
C LEU A 32 -6.59 -2.48 5.72
N GLY A 33 -5.64 -2.78 6.60
CA GLY A 33 -5.79 -3.78 7.68
C GLY A 33 -5.31 -5.17 7.30
N ASP A 34 -5.29 -6.08 8.27
CA ASP A 34 -4.82 -7.47 8.11
C ASP A 34 -5.87 -8.34 7.40
N SER A 35 -7.11 -7.90 7.45
CA SER A 35 -8.23 -8.59 6.84
C SER A 35 -9.21 -7.58 6.26
N ALA A 36 -9.80 -7.91 5.11
CA ALA A 36 -10.86 -7.11 4.47
C ALA A 36 -12.10 -6.88 5.36
N GLU A 37 -12.22 -7.63 6.44
CA GLU A 37 -13.35 -7.60 7.37
C GLU A 37 -13.05 -6.91 8.70
N ASP A 38 -11.80 -6.56 8.95
CA ASP A 38 -11.38 -6.00 10.23
C ASP A 38 -11.87 -4.56 10.46
N TYR A 39 -11.51 -4.03 11.62
CA TYR A 39 -11.90 -2.69 12.02
C TYR A 39 -11.28 -1.62 11.10
N MET A 40 -10.01 -1.76 10.72
CA MET A 40 -9.31 -0.79 9.88
C MET A 40 -9.92 -0.77 8.46
N ALA A 41 -10.13 -1.94 7.85
CA ALA A 41 -10.78 -2.06 6.55
C ALA A 41 -12.19 -1.43 6.57
N SER A 42 -12.99 -1.71 7.61
CA SER A 42 -14.31 -1.12 7.78
C SER A 42 -14.28 0.42 7.91
N ARG A 43 -13.28 0.97 8.63
CA ARG A 43 -13.14 2.42 8.79
C ARG A 43 -12.67 3.10 7.52
N GLY A 44 -11.71 2.48 6.82
CA GLY A 44 -11.25 2.93 5.51
C GLY A 44 -12.38 2.95 4.48
N ALA A 45 -13.15 1.85 4.41
CA ALA A 45 -14.31 1.77 3.54
C ALA A 45 -15.34 2.85 3.83
N LYS A 46 -15.69 3.08 5.09
CA LYS A 46 -16.62 4.16 5.48
C LYS A 46 -16.08 5.55 5.16
N TRP A 47 -14.77 5.75 5.26
CA TRP A 47 -14.17 7.03 4.90
C TRP A 47 -14.32 7.31 3.39
N LEU A 48 -14.06 6.32 2.52
CA LEU A 48 -14.29 6.41 1.07
C LEU A 48 -15.78 6.50 0.70
N ASN A 49 -16.65 5.76 1.38
CA ASN A 49 -18.10 5.85 1.16
C ASN A 49 -18.64 7.27 1.38
N ARG A 50 -18.07 8.04 2.33
CA ARG A 50 -18.42 9.46 2.54
C ARG A 50 -18.04 10.35 1.36
N GLN A 51 -17.14 9.90 0.49
CA GLN A 51 -16.80 10.56 -0.78
C GLN A 51 -17.71 10.09 -1.95
N GLY A 52 -18.76 9.30 -1.66
CA GLY A 52 -19.68 8.78 -2.67
C GLY A 52 -19.07 7.67 -3.54
N ILE A 53 -18.21 6.82 -2.98
CA ILE A 53 -17.49 5.78 -3.68
C ILE A 53 -17.83 4.43 -3.06
N HIS A 54 -18.19 3.44 -3.87
CA HIS A 54 -18.28 2.05 -3.43
C HIS A 54 -16.90 1.50 -3.11
N VAL A 55 -16.79 0.65 -2.10
CA VAL A 55 -15.50 0.09 -1.70
C VAL A 55 -15.55 -1.42 -1.66
N LEU A 56 -14.62 -2.04 -2.33
CA LEU A 56 -14.24 -3.43 -2.14
C LEU A 56 -12.97 -3.44 -1.29
N ALA A 57 -13.11 -3.65 0.02
CA ALA A 57 -11.96 -3.93 0.84
C ALA A 57 -11.39 -5.28 0.44
N MET A 58 -10.08 -5.35 0.21
CA MET A 58 -9.39 -6.55 -0.23
C MET A 58 -8.19 -6.80 0.68
N SER A 59 -7.87 -8.04 0.95
CA SER A 59 -6.64 -8.44 1.65
C SER A 59 -5.95 -9.58 0.89
N PRO A 60 -4.61 -9.61 0.86
CA PRO A 60 -3.87 -10.70 0.25
C PRO A 60 -4.22 -12.06 0.86
N GLU A 61 -4.23 -12.11 2.19
CA GLU A 61 -4.59 -13.29 2.97
C GLU A 61 -5.83 -13.04 3.84
N LYS A 62 -6.40 -14.09 4.42
CA LYS A 62 -7.66 -14.01 5.17
C LYS A 62 -7.49 -13.28 6.51
N LYS A 63 -6.39 -13.52 7.21
CA LYS A 63 -6.09 -12.97 8.54
C LYS A 63 -4.59 -12.81 8.79
N ASP A 64 -3.81 -12.80 7.75
CA ASP A 64 -2.37 -12.70 7.82
C ASP A 64 -1.92 -11.45 7.06
N TYR A 65 -1.04 -10.68 7.65
CA TYR A 65 -0.41 -9.52 7.02
C TYR A 65 0.77 -9.94 6.12
N GLY A 66 1.14 -11.21 6.12
CA GLY A 66 2.16 -11.76 5.23
C GLY A 66 1.74 -11.68 3.76
N HIS A 67 2.69 -11.35 2.92
CA HIS A 67 2.51 -11.22 1.49
C HIS A 67 3.55 -12.08 0.76
N HIS A 68 3.12 -13.22 0.27
CA HIS A 68 3.98 -14.11 -0.52
C HIS A 68 3.16 -14.82 -1.60
N ASN A 69 3.69 -14.86 -2.80
CA ASN A 69 3.08 -15.51 -3.97
C ASN A 69 1.59 -15.15 -4.18
N VAL A 70 1.22 -13.89 -3.92
CA VAL A 70 -0.18 -13.43 -4.08
C VAL A 70 -0.50 -13.29 -5.56
N PRO A 71 -1.47 -14.06 -6.11
CA PRO A 71 -1.82 -13.96 -7.52
C PRO A 71 -2.44 -12.59 -7.86
N LEU A 72 -1.85 -11.86 -8.81
CA LEU A 72 -2.41 -10.59 -9.30
C LEU A 72 -3.78 -10.77 -9.98
N GLU A 73 -4.12 -11.98 -10.43
CA GLU A 73 -5.43 -12.34 -10.95
C GLU A 73 -6.57 -12.13 -9.95
N ARG A 74 -6.27 -12.09 -8.66
CA ARG A 74 -7.25 -11.74 -7.63
C ARG A 74 -7.85 -10.35 -7.84
N PHE A 75 -7.03 -9.40 -8.34
CA PHE A 75 -7.51 -8.05 -8.70
C PHE A 75 -8.45 -8.07 -9.92
N GLY A 76 -8.16 -8.90 -10.93
CA GLY A 76 -9.05 -9.07 -12.08
C GLY A 76 -10.44 -9.57 -11.69
N ARG A 77 -10.51 -10.53 -10.74
CA ARG A 77 -11.79 -11.03 -10.20
C ARG A 77 -12.52 -9.95 -9.39
N ALA A 78 -11.80 -9.18 -8.58
CA ALA A 78 -12.33 -8.05 -7.84
C ALA A 78 -12.89 -6.96 -8.77
N ILE A 79 -12.18 -6.62 -9.85
CA ILE A 79 -12.61 -5.70 -10.90
C ILE A 79 -13.90 -6.20 -11.58
N ALA A 80 -13.94 -7.47 -11.97
CA ALA A 80 -15.12 -8.08 -12.60
C ALA A 80 -16.35 -8.01 -11.69
N PHE A 81 -16.17 -8.32 -10.39
CA PHE A 81 -17.24 -8.16 -9.40
C PHE A 81 -17.74 -6.72 -9.33
N MET A 82 -16.83 -5.74 -9.20
CA MET A 82 -17.24 -4.33 -9.09
C MET A 82 -17.97 -3.83 -10.33
N LYS A 83 -17.54 -4.25 -11.53
CA LYS A 83 -18.26 -3.98 -12.79
C LYS A 83 -19.68 -4.59 -12.77
N SER A 84 -19.84 -5.81 -12.23
CA SER A 84 -21.17 -6.45 -12.08
C SER A 84 -22.09 -5.70 -11.10
N GLN A 85 -21.51 -4.92 -10.18
CA GLN A 85 -22.26 -4.03 -9.27
C GLN A 85 -22.55 -2.64 -9.86
N GLY A 86 -22.26 -2.43 -11.17
CA GLY A 86 -22.53 -1.18 -11.87
C GLY A 86 -21.45 -0.11 -11.72
N CYS A 87 -20.26 -0.46 -11.21
CA CYS A 87 -19.14 0.48 -11.20
C CYS A 87 -18.56 0.64 -12.61
N GLU A 88 -18.54 1.87 -13.11
CA GLU A 88 -17.97 2.24 -14.42
C GLU A 88 -16.56 2.84 -14.30
N LYS A 89 -16.28 3.55 -13.20
CA LYS A 89 -14.96 4.05 -12.85
C LYS A 89 -14.39 3.26 -11.68
N LEU A 90 -13.19 2.70 -11.90
CA LEU A 90 -12.53 1.83 -10.92
C LEU A 90 -11.19 2.41 -10.52
N GLY A 91 -10.90 2.33 -9.22
CA GLY A 91 -9.61 2.73 -8.67
C GLY A 91 -9.07 1.71 -7.70
N VAL A 92 -7.80 1.86 -7.36
CA VAL A 92 -7.11 1.04 -6.34
C VAL A 92 -6.33 1.94 -5.39
N VAL A 93 -6.36 1.59 -4.11
CA VAL A 93 -5.62 2.30 -3.06
C VAL A 93 -4.92 1.29 -2.17
N GLY A 94 -3.64 1.54 -1.90
CA GLY A 94 -2.84 0.75 -0.98
C GLY A 94 -1.75 1.58 -0.31
N ALA A 95 -1.20 1.06 0.77
CA ALA A 95 -0.11 1.67 1.50
C ALA A 95 0.99 0.65 1.78
N SER A 96 2.26 1.10 1.82
CA SER A 96 3.37 0.20 2.12
C SER A 96 3.45 -0.93 1.06
N THR A 97 3.56 -2.18 1.48
CA THR A 97 3.53 -3.34 0.57
C THR A 97 2.24 -3.40 -0.26
N THR A 98 1.10 -3.02 0.31
CA THR A 98 -0.14 -2.94 -0.48
C THR A 98 -0.17 -1.74 -1.42
N GLY A 99 0.64 -0.70 -1.18
CA GLY A 99 0.93 0.37 -2.15
C GLY A 99 1.67 -0.15 -3.39
N MET A 100 2.66 -1.04 -3.19
CA MET A 100 3.29 -1.80 -4.27
C MET A 100 2.26 -2.63 -5.04
N MET A 101 1.41 -3.38 -4.33
CA MET A 101 0.37 -4.19 -4.96
C MET A 101 -0.63 -3.36 -5.76
N ALA A 102 -0.98 -2.15 -5.28
CA ALA A 102 -1.85 -1.22 -6.01
C ALA A 102 -1.22 -0.78 -7.34
N LEU A 103 0.07 -0.43 -7.33
CA LEU A 103 0.82 -0.08 -8.54
C LEU A 103 0.93 -1.26 -9.50
N LEU A 104 1.24 -2.45 -8.98
CA LEU A 104 1.28 -3.68 -9.80
C LEU A 104 -0.09 -3.99 -10.39
N ALA A 105 -1.16 -3.99 -9.60
CA ALA A 105 -2.50 -4.22 -10.10
C ALA A 105 -2.84 -3.23 -11.23
N ALA A 106 -2.56 -1.94 -11.06
CA ALA A 106 -2.83 -0.94 -12.07
C ALA A 106 -1.98 -1.10 -13.35
N SER A 107 -0.76 -1.63 -13.23
CA SER A 107 0.11 -1.89 -14.40
C SER A 107 -0.34 -3.11 -15.23
N TYR A 108 -1.17 -4.01 -14.67
CA TYR A 108 -1.73 -5.17 -15.35
C TYR A 108 -3.21 -4.99 -15.75
N TYR A 109 -3.93 -4.08 -15.10
CA TYR A 109 -5.37 -3.86 -15.30
C TYR A 109 -5.66 -2.40 -15.70
N PRO A 110 -5.67 -2.08 -17.01
CA PRO A 110 -5.87 -0.71 -17.50
C PRO A 110 -7.26 -0.14 -17.18
N GLU A 111 -8.19 -0.98 -16.69
CA GLU A 111 -9.49 -0.53 -16.20
C GLU A 111 -9.42 0.31 -14.92
N LEU A 112 -8.30 0.22 -14.18
CA LEU A 112 -8.06 1.02 -12.99
C LEU A 112 -7.64 2.44 -13.39
N SER A 113 -8.59 3.36 -13.37
CA SER A 113 -8.41 4.76 -13.80
C SER A 113 -7.93 5.70 -12.70
N LEU A 114 -7.79 5.21 -11.46
CA LEU A 114 -7.17 5.90 -10.34
C LEU A 114 -6.34 4.92 -9.53
N THR A 115 -5.09 5.28 -9.29
CA THR A 115 -4.18 4.54 -8.41
C THR A 115 -3.64 5.47 -7.34
N VAL A 116 -3.81 5.12 -6.07
CA VAL A 116 -3.23 5.86 -4.95
C VAL A 116 -2.28 4.93 -4.20
N ALA A 117 -0.99 5.25 -4.25
CA ALA A 117 0.06 4.49 -3.60
C ALA A 117 0.69 5.32 -2.48
N ILE A 118 0.47 4.91 -1.23
CA ILE A 118 0.99 5.56 -0.04
C ILE A 118 2.24 4.82 0.40
N SER A 119 3.35 5.53 0.53
CA SER A 119 4.66 4.98 0.91
C SER A 119 5.06 3.70 0.13
N PRO A 120 4.94 3.69 -1.24
CA PRO A 120 5.24 2.51 -2.01
C PRO A 120 6.75 2.33 -2.23
N PRO A 121 7.25 1.08 -2.43
CA PRO A 121 8.50 0.83 -3.14
C PRO A 121 8.30 0.99 -4.67
N ASP A 122 9.38 1.10 -5.44
CA ASP A 122 9.38 1.13 -6.91
C ASP A 122 9.76 -0.21 -7.57
N PHE A 123 9.88 -1.24 -6.75
CA PHE A 123 10.25 -2.60 -7.15
C PHE A 123 9.33 -3.62 -6.48
N VAL A 124 9.30 -4.82 -7.05
CA VAL A 124 8.65 -5.97 -6.42
C VAL A 124 9.51 -6.44 -5.26
N MET A 125 8.94 -6.54 -4.08
CA MET A 125 9.62 -7.02 -2.88
C MET A 125 9.65 -8.55 -2.84
N GLU A 126 10.67 -9.11 -2.21
CA GLU A 126 10.61 -10.50 -1.77
C GLU A 126 9.41 -10.70 -0.83
N GLY A 127 8.78 -11.85 -0.91
CA GLY A 127 7.68 -12.21 -0.05
C GLY A 127 8.08 -12.27 1.42
N PHE A 128 7.11 -12.15 2.30
CA PHE A 128 7.31 -12.30 3.74
C PHE A 128 6.11 -12.97 4.40
N TYR A 129 6.37 -13.62 5.50
CA TYR A 129 5.39 -14.27 6.36
C TYR A 129 5.25 -13.54 7.68
N GLN A 130 4.05 -13.55 8.22
CA GLN A 130 3.76 -13.17 9.60
C GLN A 130 2.98 -14.31 10.25
N ASP A 131 3.59 -15.48 10.31
CA ASP A 131 2.96 -16.74 10.69
C ASP A 131 3.13 -17.11 12.17
N GLY A 132 3.68 -16.21 12.97
CA GLY A 132 3.90 -16.41 14.39
C GLY A 132 5.07 -17.33 14.75
N LYS A 133 5.88 -17.78 13.76
CA LYS A 133 7.10 -18.57 14.05
C LYS A 133 8.13 -17.78 14.85
N ASP A 134 8.16 -16.46 14.64
CA ASP A 134 8.96 -15.51 15.42
C ASP A 134 8.09 -14.60 16.31
N GLY A 135 7.13 -15.19 17.00
CA GLY A 135 6.13 -14.41 17.69
C GLY A 135 5.19 -13.74 16.69
N MET A 136 5.12 -12.42 16.68
CA MET A 136 4.33 -11.63 15.71
C MET A 136 5.21 -10.95 14.66
N HIS A 137 6.45 -11.41 14.49
CA HIS A 137 7.42 -10.74 13.63
C HIS A 137 7.40 -11.28 12.21
N GLU A 138 7.65 -10.39 11.25
CA GLU A 138 7.82 -10.76 9.86
C GLU A 138 9.11 -11.55 9.66
N ARG A 139 9.11 -12.44 8.67
CA ARG A 139 10.31 -13.12 8.19
C ARG A 139 10.31 -13.21 6.66
N PRO A 140 11.48 -13.23 6.03
CA PRO A 140 11.58 -13.41 4.58
C PRO A 140 10.92 -14.69 4.09
N GLY A 141 10.40 -14.65 2.87
CA GLY A 141 9.67 -15.72 2.21
C GLY A 141 10.53 -16.76 1.50
N ASP A 142 11.69 -17.12 2.01
CA ASP A 142 12.53 -18.22 1.52
C ASP A 142 12.69 -18.28 -0.03
N ASN A 143 13.03 -17.16 -0.65
CA ASN A 143 13.16 -16.94 -2.10
C ASN A 143 11.80 -16.93 -2.86
N GLU A 144 10.75 -16.51 -2.24
CA GLU A 144 9.44 -16.30 -2.87
C GLU A 144 9.22 -14.83 -3.20
N SER A 145 8.51 -14.57 -4.29
CA SER A 145 8.03 -13.22 -4.62
C SER A 145 6.86 -12.85 -3.71
N THR A 146 6.63 -11.56 -3.51
CA THR A 146 5.38 -11.07 -2.92
C THR A 146 4.17 -11.44 -3.78
N VAL A 147 4.32 -11.45 -5.09
CA VAL A 147 3.21 -11.62 -6.05
C VAL A 147 3.57 -12.58 -7.19
N THR A 148 2.54 -13.19 -7.77
CA THR A 148 2.63 -14.00 -8.99
C THR A 148 1.74 -13.44 -10.09
N TRP A 149 2.08 -13.77 -11.34
CA TRP A 149 1.27 -13.55 -12.52
C TRP A 149 1.23 -14.82 -13.37
N GLN A 150 0.04 -15.31 -13.70
CA GLN A 150 -0.16 -16.58 -14.44
C GLN A 150 0.54 -17.78 -13.80
N GLY A 151 0.58 -17.77 -12.47
CA GLY A 151 1.22 -18.81 -11.65
C GLY A 151 2.74 -18.66 -11.49
N GLU A 152 3.38 -17.74 -12.21
CA GLU A 152 4.82 -17.51 -12.13
C GLU A 152 5.14 -16.35 -11.17
N PRO A 153 6.14 -16.49 -10.28
CA PRO A 153 6.60 -15.43 -9.43
C PRO A 153 7.12 -14.24 -10.25
N LEU A 154 6.72 -13.01 -9.92
CA LEU A 154 7.35 -11.85 -10.52
C LEU A 154 8.79 -11.70 -9.99
N PRO A 155 9.76 -11.30 -10.85
CA PRO A 155 11.10 -10.95 -10.40
C PRO A 155 11.07 -9.90 -9.29
N TYR A 156 11.89 -10.05 -8.27
CA TYR A 156 11.84 -9.25 -7.05
C TYR A 156 13.24 -8.92 -6.50
N LEU A 157 13.33 -7.86 -5.71
CA LEU A 157 14.53 -7.55 -4.92
C LEU A 157 14.61 -8.50 -3.72
N PRO A 158 15.64 -9.36 -3.63
CA PRO A 158 15.82 -10.24 -2.47
C PRO A 158 16.27 -9.45 -1.24
N TYR A 159 15.79 -9.83 -0.05
CA TYR A 159 16.27 -9.24 1.19
C TYR A 159 17.73 -9.63 1.47
N ALA A 160 18.50 -8.68 1.99
CA ALA A 160 19.92 -8.87 2.32
C ALA A 160 20.15 -9.93 3.41
N TYR A 161 19.16 -10.17 4.23
CA TYR A 161 19.25 -11.06 5.38
C TYR A 161 18.12 -12.08 5.39
N ARG A 162 18.40 -13.27 5.90
CA ARG A 162 17.44 -14.35 6.13
C ARG A 162 17.07 -14.44 7.61
N HIS A 163 16.02 -15.20 7.90
CA HIS A 163 15.65 -15.53 9.28
C HIS A 163 16.77 -16.35 9.97
N PRO A 164 17.14 -16.10 11.24
CA PRO A 164 16.59 -15.05 12.13
C PRO A 164 17.27 -13.68 12.00
N GLU A 165 18.33 -13.55 11.20
CA GLU A 165 19.14 -12.32 11.10
C GLU A 165 18.31 -11.14 10.59
N TYR A 166 17.38 -11.39 9.67
CA TYR A 166 16.47 -10.37 9.13
C TYR A 166 15.81 -9.55 10.24
N TRP A 167 15.15 -10.22 11.18
CA TRP A 167 14.47 -9.53 12.27
C TRP A 167 15.45 -8.92 13.28
N GLN A 168 16.56 -9.62 13.56
CA GLN A 168 17.60 -9.10 14.48
C GLN A 168 18.16 -7.76 14.00
N ARG A 169 18.36 -7.60 12.67
CA ARG A 169 18.79 -6.33 12.06
C ARG A 169 17.73 -5.24 12.18
N ILE A 170 16.49 -5.55 11.82
CA ILE A 170 15.37 -4.61 11.98
C ILE A 170 15.24 -4.16 13.44
N ALA A 171 15.28 -5.07 14.39
CA ALA A 171 15.18 -4.75 15.82
C ALA A 171 16.35 -3.89 16.31
N ALA A 172 17.58 -4.17 15.88
CA ALA A 172 18.76 -3.40 16.22
C ALA A 172 18.69 -1.97 15.65
N ASP A 173 18.29 -1.82 14.38
CA ASP A 173 18.17 -0.52 13.73
C ASP A 173 17.03 0.31 14.34
N SER A 174 15.89 -0.30 14.64
CA SER A 174 14.77 0.32 15.34
C SER A 174 15.20 0.88 16.70
N LYS A 175 15.90 0.06 17.49
CA LYS A 175 16.41 0.48 18.80
C LYS A 175 17.40 1.63 18.68
N THR A 176 18.33 1.56 17.74
CA THR A 176 19.36 2.58 17.52
C THR A 176 18.74 3.88 17.00
N GLY A 177 17.77 3.80 16.12
CA GLY A 177 17.03 4.95 15.56
C GLY A 177 16.07 5.60 16.54
N GLY A 178 15.61 4.86 17.56
CA GLY A 178 14.58 5.32 18.50
C GLY A 178 13.16 5.14 17.98
N ASP A 179 13.00 4.31 16.96
CA ASP A 179 11.71 3.93 16.35
C ASP A 179 11.22 2.60 16.92
N LYS A 180 9.93 2.30 16.78
CA LYS A 180 9.39 0.98 17.15
C LYS A 180 9.65 -0.05 16.06
N ILE A 181 9.73 0.40 14.81
CA ILE A 181 10.12 -0.39 13.67
C ILE A 181 10.88 0.49 12.67
N ALA A 182 12.03 0.00 12.20
CA ALA A 182 12.83 0.62 11.15
C ALA A 182 13.50 -0.46 10.32
N SER A 183 13.31 -0.43 9.01
CA SER A 183 13.87 -1.41 8.06
C SER A 183 14.62 -0.76 6.90
N ARG A 184 14.69 0.58 6.86
CA ARG A 184 15.34 1.32 5.76
C ARG A 184 16.75 0.84 5.47
N LYS A 185 17.58 0.64 6.51
CA LYS A 185 18.95 0.14 6.31
C LYS A 185 19.01 -1.27 5.74
N MET A 186 18.04 -2.12 6.08
CA MET A 186 17.93 -3.46 5.51
C MET A 186 17.61 -3.39 4.01
N PHE A 187 16.71 -2.50 3.58
CA PHE A 187 16.41 -2.29 2.16
C PHE A 187 17.58 -1.64 1.42
N ASP A 188 18.25 -0.64 1.99
CA ASP A 188 19.46 -0.03 1.43
C ASP A 188 20.58 -1.08 1.24
N GLU A 189 20.75 -1.97 2.20
CA GLU A 189 21.70 -3.08 2.10
C GLU A 189 21.28 -4.11 1.06
N SER A 190 19.98 -4.38 0.92
CA SER A 190 19.44 -5.26 -0.13
C SER A 190 19.76 -4.72 -1.52
N GLU A 191 19.47 -3.44 -1.77
CA GLU A 191 19.81 -2.77 -3.03
C GLU A 191 21.32 -2.72 -3.29
N ARG A 192 22.13 -2.53 -2.25
CA ARG A 192 23.59 -2.50 -2.38
C ARG A 192 24.17 -3.86 -2.78
N ARG A 193 23.63 -4.96 -2.23
CA ARG A 193 24.06 -6.33 -2.56
C ARG A 193 23.50 -6.82 -3.88
N HIS A 194 22.29 -6.40 -4.19
CA HIS A 194 21.56 -6.76 -5.39
C HIS A 194 21.00 -5.49 -6.04
N PRO A 195 21.77 -4.82 -6.92
CA PRO A 195 21.26 -3.68 -7.67
C PRO A 195 19.98 -4.04 -8.43
N ILE A 196 18.92 -3.23 -8.23
CA ILE A 196 17.60 -3.54 -8.79
C ILE A 196 17.67 -3.64 -10.30
N ARG A 197 17.30 -4.80 -10.83
CA ARG A 197 17.24 -5.08 -12.26
C ARG A 197 15.96 -4.52 -12.88
N GLU A 198 15.97 -4.33 -14.19
CA GLU A 198 14.81 -3.77 -14.90
C GLU A 198 13.55 -4.62 -14.72
N GLU A 199 13.66 -5.94 -14.76
CA GLU A 199 12.54 -6.87 -14.58
C GLU A 199 11.92 -6.85 -13.17
N GLU A 200 12.67 -6.40 -12.15
CA GLU A 200 12.22 -6.28 -10.77
C GLU A 200 11.46 -4.98 -10.50
N ARG A 201 11.60 -3.98 -11.40
CA ARG A 201 10.93 -2.69 -11.27
C ARG A 201 9.45 -2.77 -11.61
N ILE A 202 8.66 -2.03 -10.85
CA ILE A 202 7.23 -1.84 -11.18
C ILE A 202 7.12 -1.04 -12.48
N LYS A 203 6.32 -1.53 -13.42
CA LYS A 203 6.14 -0.91 -14.73
C LYS A 203 5.08 0.19 -14.68
N VAL A 204 5.38 1.28 -13.94
CA VAL A 204 4.44 2.39 -13.74
C VAL A 204 4.02 3.07 -15.04
N GLU A 205 4.83 2.99 -16.10
CA GLU A 205 4.51 3.49 -17.43
C GLU A 205 3.36 2.73 -18.12
N LYS A 206 2.99 1.56 -17.60
CA LYS A 206 1.85 0.78 -18.09
C LYS A 206 0.53 1.13 -17.39
N ILE A 207 0.59 1.96 -16.36
CA ILE A 207 -0.60 2.38 -15.61
C ILE A 207 -1.39 3.39 -16.45
N CYS A 208 -2.70 3.20 -16.51
CA CYS A 208 -3.61 4.14 -17.14
C CYS A 208 -4.26 5.07 -16.12
N GLY A 209 -4.75 6.23 -16.61
CA GLY A 209 -5.50 7.18 -15.78
C GLY A 209 -4.63 7.96 -14.79
N LYS A 210 -5.16 8.25 -13.59
CA LYS A 210 -4.49 9.09 -12.60
C LYS A 210 -3.72 8.25 -11.60
N VAL A 211 -2.43 8.59 -11.38
CA VAL A 211 -1.58 7.98 -10.37
C VAL A 211 -1.18 9.03 -9.34
N ILE A 212 -1.35 8.72 -8.05
CA ILE A 212 -0.96 9.59 -6.94
C ILE A 212 0.04 8.81 -6.08
N PHE A 213 1.28 9.32 -6.02
CA PHE A 213 2.32 8.83 -5.13
C PHE A 213 2.37 9.72 -3.88
N ILE A 214 2.47 9.11 -2.71
CA ILE A 214 2.54 9.84 -1.43
C ILE A 214 3.71 9.29 -0.62
N GLY A 215 4.62 10.15 -0.15
CA GLY A 215 5.78 9.74 0.64
C GLY A 215 6.35 10.85 1.51
N ALA A 216 7.21 10.48 2.45
CA ALA A 216 7.93 11.37 3.33
C ALA A 216 9.42 11.00 3.42
N GLU A 217 10.31 12.01 3.57
CA GLU A 217 11.77 11.80 3.66
C GLU A 217 12.17 11.09 4.94
N ASP A 218 11.44 11.32 6.04
CA ASP A 218 11.69 10.69 7.35
C ASP A 218 11.10 9.27 7.45
N ASP A 219 10.68 8.67 6.33
CA ASP A 219 10.25 7.28 6.33
C ASP A 219 11.43 6.36 6.69
N VAL A 220 11.30 5.64 7.80
CA VAL A 220 12.34 4.75 8.34
C VAL A 220 12.11 3.28 7.96
N LEU A 221 11.00 2.93 7.31
CA LEU A 221 10.78 1.58 6.80
C LEU A 221 11.55 1.36 5.51
N TRP A 222 11.55 2.34 4.62
CA TRP A 222 12.38 2.41 3.41
C TRP A 222 12.44 3.84 2.87
N ASP A 223 13.28 4.08 1.86
CA ASP A 223 13.45 5.40 1.26
C ASP A 223 12.33 5.71 0.25
N THR A 224 11.11 5.93 0.77
CA THR A 224 9.91 6.16 -0.06
C THR A 224 10.10 7.27 -1.07
N CYS A 225 10.67 8.40 -0.67
CA CYS A 225 10.83 9.54 -1.57
C CYS A 225 11.82 9.24 -2.71
N ARG A 226 12.92 8.53 -2.44
CA ARG A 226 13.85 8.06 -3.47
C ARG A 226 13.14 7.13 -4.46
N TYR A 227 12.31 6.22 -3.96
CA TYR A 227 11.57 5.28 -4.79
C TYR A 227 10.53 5.99 -5.67
N ILE A 228 9.82 6.95 -5.12
CA ILE A 228 8.87 7.75 -5.90
C ILE A 228 9.58 8.56 -6.98
N ARG A 229 10.71 9.23 -6.69
CA ARG A 229 11.49 9.96 -7.71
C ARG A 229 11.96 9.05 -8.84
N ARG A 230 12.38 7.82 -8.54
CA ARG A 230 12.74 6.84 -9.59
C ARG A 230 11.54 6.46 -10.48
N MET A 231 10.33 6.41 -9.92
CA MET A 231 9.11 6.19 -10.70
C MET A 231 8.75 7.42 -11.54
N GLU A 232 8.93 8.64 -11.02
CA GLU A 232 8.77 9.89 -11.78
C GLU A 232 9.75 9.94 -12.96
N GLU A 233 11.05 9.73 -12.72
CA GLU A 233 12.07 9.67 -13.76
C GLU A 233 11.76 8.64 -14.84
N ARG A 234 11.16 7.50 -14.44
CA ARG A 234 10.70 6.48 -15.38
C ARG A 234 9.55 6.97 -16.24
N LEU A 235 8.54 7.61 -15.65
CA LEU A 235 7.41 8.20 -16.36
C LEU A 235 7.84 9.33 -17.28
N GLU A 236 8.76 10.21 -16.86
CA GLU A 236 9.30 11.27 -17.73
C GLU A 236 10.06 10.74 -18.94
N ARG A 237 10.68 9.56 -18.83
CA ARG A 237 11.52 8.96 -19.86
C ARG A 237 10.79 8.05 -20.81
N LEU A 238 9.76 7.33 -20.35
CA LEU A 238 9.06 6.31 -21.13
C LEU A 238 7.67 6.80 -21.55
N PRO A 239 7.19 6.41 -22.74
CA PRO A 239 5.81 6.70 -23.14
C PRO A 239 4.80 6.11 -22.14
N HIS A 240 3.80 6.88 -21.77
CA HIS A 240 2.72 6.47 -20.86
C HIS A 240 1.44 7.26 -21.10
N ASP A 241 0.30 6.70 -20.72
CA ASP A 241 -1.03 7.32 -20.82
C ASP A 241 -1.55 7.84 -19.46
N SER A 242 -0.74 7.78 -18.41
CA SER A 242 -1.12 8.22 -17.07
C SER A 242 -0.87 9.70 -16.86
N VAL A 243 -1.69 10.31 -15.98
CA VAL A 243 -1.41 11.60 -15.36
C VAL A 243 -0.98 11.30 -13.91
N PHE A 244 0.22 11.73 -13.54
CA PHE A 244 0.74 11.44 -12.21
C PHE A 244 0.96 12.70 -11.36
N GLU A 245 0.81 12.52 -10.07
CA GLU A 245 1.14 13.52 -9.04
C GLU A 245 1.96 12.85 -7.94
N SER A 246 3.04 13.50 -7.50
CA SER A 246 3.81 13.09 -6.32
C SER A 246 3.65 14.10 -5.20
N TRP A 247 3.27 13.59 -4.03
CA TRP A 247 3.12 14.39 -2.81
C TRP A 247 4.21 13.97 -1.84
N LEU A 248 5.35 14.65 -1.94
CA LEU A 248 6.54 14.38 -1.15
C LEU A 248 6.65 15.41 -0.03
N TYR A 249 6.91 14.95 1.18
CA TYR A 249 6.98 15.79 2.37
C TYR A 249 8.36 15.65 3.03
N GLU A 250 8.95 16.75 3.41
CA GLU A 250 10.26 16.79 4.09
C GLU A 250 10.16 16.08 5.44
N HIS A 251 9.13 16.41 6.23
CA HIS A 251 8.86 15.78 7.51
C HIS A 251 7.58 14.97 7.49
N GLY A 252 7.70 13.71 7.86
CA GLY A 252 6.59 12.77 7.91
C GLY A 252 7.05 11.38 8.29
N THR A 253 6.14 10.46 8.32
CA THR A 253 6.44 9.07 8.69
C THR A 253 5.86 8.13 7.63
N HIS A 254 6.18 6.84 7.74
CA HIS A 254 5.55 5.80 6.93
C HIS A 254 4.01 5.84 6.98
N PHE A 255 3.44 6.39 8.06
CA PHE A 255 1.99 6.54 8.21
C PHE A 255 1.48 7.84 7.55
N ALA A 256 1.74 7.99 6.25
CA ALA A 256 1.30 9.12 5.42
C ALA A 256 -0.19 9.03 5.04
N PHE A 257 -1.07 8.72 6.01
CA PHE A 257 -2.51 8.61 5.80
C PHE A 257 -3.24 9.94 5.97
N PRO A 258 -4.40 10.13 5.30
CA PRO A 258 -5.27 11.28 5.56
C PRO A 258 -5.62 11.42 7.05
N GLU A 259 -5.54 12.64 7.60
CA GLU A 259 -5.77 12.89 9.03
C GLU A 259 -7.18 12.46 9.46
N SER A 260 -8.21 12.71 8.65
CA SER A 260 -9.59 12.30 8.97
C SER A 260 -9.79 10.78 8.88
N LEU A 261 -9.01 10.07 8.08
CA LEU A 261 -9.00 8.61 8.06
C LEU A 261 -8.39 8.07 9.37
N LEU A 262 -7.21 8.56 9.76
CA LEU A 262 -6.58 8.17 11.02
C LEU A 262 -7.48 8.44 12.22
N LYS A 263 -8.14 9.60 12.27
CA LYS A 263 -9.13 9.92 13.32
C LYS A 263 -10.35 9.01 13.28
N SER A 264 -10.73 8.47 12.13
CA SER A 264 -11.83 7.50 12.04
C SER A 264 -11.44 6.13 12.61
N ILE A 265 -10.16 5.77 12.55
CA ILE A 265 -9.60 4.54 13.11
C ILE A 265 -9.29 4.73 14.61
N LEU A 266 -8.65 5.83 14.95
CA LEU A 266 -8.25 6.20 16.31
C LEU A 266 -8.77 7.61 16.63
N PRO A 267 -10.01 7.74 17.13
CA PRO A 267 -10.62 9.05 17.41
C PRO A 267 -9.83 9.91 18.39
N VAL A 268 -9.19 9.27 19.37
CA VAL A 268 -8.32 9.91 20.35
C VAL A 268 -6.92 9.30 20.26
N GLY A 269 -5.89 10.14 20.14
CA GLY A 269 -4.51 9.69 20.20
C GLY A 269 -3.87 9.28 18.86
N SER A 270 -4.47 9.59 17.72
CA SER A 270 -3.83 9.30 16.41
C SER A 270 -2.44 9.93 16.28
N GLY A 271 -2.26 11.17 16.73
CA GLY A 271 -0.94 11.83 16.79
C GLY A 271 0.01 11.19 17.80
N LEU A 272 -0.51 10.72 18.95
CA LEU A 272 0.27 10.01 19.96
C LEU A 272 0.75 8.65 19.43
N LEU A 273 -0.08 7.93 18.67
CA LEU A 273 0.34 6.67 18.05
C LEU A 273 1.51 6.89 17.09
N VAL A 274 1.41 7.87 16.19
CA VAL A 274 2.48 8.20 15.24
C VAL A 274 3.77 8.57 15.99
N SER A 275 3.67 9.41 17.03
CA SER A 275 4.80 9.79 17.87
C SER A 275 5.35 8.62 18.69
N PHE A 276 4.51 7.65 19.07
CA PHE A 276 4.97 6.44 19.75
C PHE A 276 5.73 5.50 18.80
N MET A 277 5.25 5.36 17.56
CA MET A 277 5.84 4.44 16.58
C MET A 277 7.13 4.98 15.97
N PHE A 278 7.22 6.28 15.70
CA PHE A 278 8.29 6.88 14.90
C PHE A 278 8.91 8.09 15.60
N LYS A 279 10.25 8.13 15.59
CA LYS A 279 11.03 9.23 16.14
C LYS A 279 10.68 10.57 15.46
N ALA A 280 10.55 10.58 14.14
CA ALA A 280 10.13 11.77 13.39
C ALA A 280 8.79 12.36 13.88
N GLY A 281 7.85 11.50 14.29
CA GLY A 281 6.59 11.94 14.88
C GLY A 281 6.73 12.62 16.24
N LYS A 282 7.86 12.39 16.96
CA LYS A 282 8.21 13.09 18.23
C LYS A 282 8.98 14.37 17.96
N GLU A 283 9.91 14.36 17.01
CA GLU A 283 10.79 15.47 16.69
C GLU A 283 10.08 16.55 15.85
N HIS A 284 9.19 16.13 14.96
CA HIS A 284 8.44 16.98 14.03
C HIS A 284 6.91 16.77 14.13
N PRO A 285 6.30 16.86 15.32
CA PRO A 285 4.89 16.48 15.52
C PRO A 285 3.92 17.39 14.76
N ARG A 286 4.28 18.67 14.59
CA ARG A 286 3.48 19.65 13.88
C ARG A 286 3.53 19.39 12.37
N GLU A 287 4.70 19.23 11.81
CA GLU A 287 4.95 18.99 10.39
C GLU A 287 4.33 17.66 9.94
N CYS A 288 4.51 16.60 10.73
CA CYS A 288 3.85 15.30 10.49
C CYS A 288 2.31 15.41 10.48
N ARG A 289 1.75 16.29 11.31
CA ARG A 289 0.30 16.55 11.32
C ARG A 289 -0.12 17.39 10.11
N GLU A 290 0.65 18.42 9.76
CA GLU A 290 0.41 19.27 8.58
C GLU A 290 0.46 18.44 7.29
N MET A 291 1.42 17.52 7.15
CA MET A 291 1.46 16.54 6.08
C MET A 291 0.13 15.77 5.97
N ARG A 292 -0.34 15.17 7.06
CA ARG A 292 -1.59 14.38 7.04
C ARG A 292 -2.82 15.22 6.73
N LEU A 293 -2.87 16.47 7.18
CA LEU A 293 -3.95 17.43 6.85
C LEU A 293 -3.91 17.80 5.36
N ASP A 294 -2.73 18.01 4.81
CA ASP A 294 -2.57 18.31 3.38
C ASP A 294 -2.96 17.10 2.52
N ILE A 295 -2.50 15.92 2.87
CA ILE A 295 -2.91 14.66 2.21
C ILE A 295 -4.44 14.51 2.24
N ASP A 296 -5.07 14.75 3.40
CA ASP A 296 -6.52 14.65 3.57
C ASP A 296 -7.29 15.61 2.63
N ARG A 297 -6.82 16.85 2.55
CA ARG A 297 -7.40 17.86 1.67
C ARG A 297 -7.21 17.51 0.19
N ARG A 298 -5.99 17.18 -0.21
CA ARG A 298 -5.64 16.85 -1.61
C ARG A 298 -6.31 15.57 -2.08
N LEU A 299 -6.35 14.52 -1.24
CA LEU A 299 -6.95 13.26 -1.62
C LEU A 299 -8.47 13.37 -1.76
N LYS A 300 -9.16 14.10 -0.85
CA LYS A 300 -10.60 14.39 -1.01
C LYS A 300 -10.88 15.14 -2.30
N LYS A 301 -10.06 16.14 -2.63
CA LYS A 301 -10.18 16.87 -3.91
C LYS A 301 -9.99 15.93 -5.10
N ALA A 302 -8.89 15.14 -5.11
CA ALA A 302 -8.63 14.20 -6.19
C ALA A 302 -9.75 13.16 -6.38
N LEU A 303 -10.33 12.67 -5.26
CA LEU A 303 -11.46 11.74 -5.31
C LEU A 303 -12.76 12.42 -5.80
N ALA A 304 -12.95 13.70 -5.52
CA ALA A 304 -14.13 14.44 -6.00
C ALA A 304 -14.05 14.73 -7.51
N GLU A 305 -12.85 15.00 -8.02
CA GLU A 305 -12.59 15.30 -9.42
C GLU A 305 -12.53 14.04 -10.30
N TRP A 306 -12.21 12.91 -9.70
CA TRP A 306 -12.22 11.61 -10.35
C TRP A 306 -13.65 11.07 -10.41
#